data_2462d1fa3d4b9d1b1e74b0f7e16ba8c8
#
_entry.id   2462d1fa3d4b9d1b1e74b0f7e16ba8c8
#
_cell.length_a   1.000
_cell.length_b   1.000
_cell.length_c   1.000
_cell.angle_alpha   90.00
_cell.angle_beta   90.00
_cell.angle_gamma   90.00
#
_symmetry.space_group_name_H-M   'P 1'
#
loop_
_entity.id
_entity.type
_entity.pdbx_description
1 polymer ?
#
loop_
_entity_poly.entity_id
_entity_poly.type
_entity_poly.pdbx_seq_one_letter_code
_entity_poly.pdbx_strand_id
1 'polypeptide(L)'
;MILIKVKAFGGANMDILKLIGCVLIISASTTAGFLYSDSFRKRVNQLNELQRCLHQLQNEILYTYTPLTESFFNVSSKSKYPIKYIFENASDSLITNKANNVYEAIRTAIDTNINDFNIKKEDIEILLDLSKSLGESDIEGQKSVFNLTIDNFKKQINEADEVMKKNVKLFRYLGFTIGAMLVILIV
;
A
#
# COMPACT_ATOMS: atom_id res chain seq x y z
N MET A 1 50.19 3.82 -41.77
CA MET A 1 49.90 2.74 -40.81
C MET A 1 49.44 3.21 -39.42
N ILE A 2 49.76 4.42 -38.97
CA ILE A 2 49.37 4.99 -37.66
C ILE A 2 47.93 5.50 -37.66
N LEU A 3 47.44 6.11 -38.76
CA LEU A 3 46.07 6.66 -38.87
C LEU A 3 44.95 5.59 -38.81
N ILE A 4 45.22 4.36 -39.26
CA ILE A 4 44.24 3.26 -39.21
C ILE A 4 44.08 2.74 -37.79
N LYS A 5 45.16 2.72 -36.98
CA LYS A 5 45.11 2.30 -35.56
C LYS A 5 44.34 3.26 -34.67
N VAL A 6 44.45 4.57 -34.94
CA VAL A 6 43.70 5.62 -34.13
C VAL A 6 42.21 5.54 -34.42
N LYS A 7 41.78 5.29 -35.67
CA LYS A 7 40.37 5.14 -36.04
C LYS A 7 39.73 3.87 -35.47
N ALA A 8 40.48 2.76 -35.38
CA ALA A 8 40.02 1.53 -34.76
C ALA A 8 39.89 1.64 -33.23
N PHE A 9 40.76 2.40 -32.59
CA PHE A 9 40.72 2.62 -31.12
C PHE A 9 39.58 3.54 -30.71
N GLY A 10 39.22 4.54 -31.53
CA GLY A 10 38.07 5.42 -31.31
C GLY A 10 36.72 4.68 -31.53
N GLY A 11 36.66 3.75 -32.51
CA GLY A 11 35.46 2.94 -32.75
C GLY A 11 35.15 1.99 -31.60
N ALA A 12 36.14 1.26 -31.11
CA ALA A 12 35.94 0.30 -30.01
C ALA A 12 35.45 0.98 -28.70
N ASN A 13 35.95 2.19 -28.40
CA ASN A 13 35.50 2.94 -27.22
C ASN A 13 34.07 3.48 -27.37
N MET A 14 33.66 3.86 -28.60
CA MET A 14 32.27 4.31 -28.85
C MET A 14 31.31 3.13 -28.80
N ASP A 15 31.67 1.94 -29.23
CA ASP A 15 30.82 0.75 -29.14
C ASP A 15 30.66 0.26 -27.70
N ILE A 16 31.73 0.33 -26.88
CA ILE A 16 31.67 0.02 -25.45
C ILE A 16 30.75 1.03 -24.72
N LEU A 17 30.85 2.32 -25.02
CA LEU A 17 30.01 3.36 -24.40
C LEU A 17 28.53 3.18 -24.76
N LYS A 18 28.21 2.84 -26.02
CA LYS A 18 26.87 2.51 -26.45
C LYS A 18 26.33 1.27 -25.71
N LEU A 19 27.13 0.23 -25.56
CA LEU A 19 26.75 -1.00 -24.88
C LEU A 19 26.43 -0.74 -23.40
N ILE A 20 27.25 0.06 -22.72
CA ILE A 20 26.97 0.51 -21.33
C ILE A 20 25.67 1.31 -21.27
N GLY A 21 25.43 2.24 -22.19
CA GLY A 21 24.19 3.01 -22.29
C GLY A 21 22.97 2.12 -22.47
N CYS A 22 23.03 1.12 -23.33
CA CYS A 22 21.94 0.15 -23.54
C CYS A 22 21.60 -0.64 -22.27
N VAL A 23 22.62 -1.12 -21.55
CA VAL A 23 22.41 -1.84 -20.27
C VAL A 23 21.78 -0.94 -19.22
N LEU A 24 22.20 0.33 -19.12
CA LEU A 24 21.62 1.30 -18.20
C LEU A 24 20.14 1.60 -18.51
N ILE A 25 19.79 1.75 -19.80
CA ILE A 25 18.41 2.01 -20.21
C ILE A 25 17.50 0.83 -19.86
N ILE A 26 17.92 -0.41 -20.20
CA ILE A 26 17.13 -1.60 -19.87
C ILE A 26 16.98 -1.78 -18.36
N SER A 27 18.04 -1.60 -17.59
CA SER A 27 17.97 -1.73 -16.13
C SER A 27 17.08 -0.68 -15.50
N ALA A 28 17.18 0.57 -15.91
CA ALA A 28 16.34 1.67 -15.41
C ALA A 28 14.86 1.45 -15.76
N SER A 29 14.54 1.09 -17.00
CA SER A 29 13.17 0.82 -17.44
C SER A 29 12.56 -0.39 -16.72
N THR A 30 13.33 -1.45 -16.54
CA THR A 30 12.89 -2.64 -15.80
C THR A 30 12.63 -2.31 -14.33
N THR A 31 13.52 -1.56 -13.68
CA THR A 31 13.39 -1.13 -12.29
C THR A 31 12.13 -0.26 -12.09
N ALA A 32 11.88 0.68 -13.00
CA ALA A 32 10.66 1.49 -12.98
C ALA A 32 9.38 0.62 -13.06
N GLY A 33 9.35 -0.38 -13.93
CA GLY A 33 8.25 -1.34 -14.02
C GLY A 33 8.03 -2.14 -12.73
N PHE A 34 9.11 -2.53 -12.05
CA PHE A 34 9.04 -3.21 -10.75
C PHE A 34 8.49 -2.30 -9.65
N LEU A 35 8.98 -1.06 -9.53
CA LEU A 35 8.52 -0.11 -8.53
C LEU A 35 7.03 0.19 -8.67
N TYR A 36 6.56 0.39 -9.91
CA TYR A 36 5.15 0.61 -10.15
C TYR A 36 4.28 -0.61 -9.80
N SER A 37 4.77 -1.82 -10.11
CA SER A 37 4.07 -3.06 -9.78
C SER A 37 3.98 -3.33 -8.28
N ASP A 38 4.92 -2.79 -7.48
CA ASP A 38 4.97 -2.99 -6.02
C ASP A 38 3.82 -2.27 -5.29
N SER A 39 3.31 -1.16 -5.82
CA SER A 39 2.17 -0.44 -5.24
C SER A 39 0.90 -1.30 -5.17
N PHE A 40 0.65 -2.15 -6.16
CA PHE A 40 -0.48 -3.08 -6.14
C PHE A 40 -0.34 -4.15 -5.04
N ARG A 41 0.88 -4.64 -4.82
CA ARG A 41 1.16 -5.59 -3.73
C ARG A 41 1.00 -4.93 -2.36
N LYS A 42 1.48 -3.70 -2.22
CA LYS A 42 1.34 -2.93 -0.98
C LYS A 42 -0.13 -2.72 -0.63
N ARG A 43 -1.00 -2.40 -1.61
CA ARG A 43 -2.44 -2.28 -1.37
C ARG A 43 -3.04 -3.58 -0.83
N VAL A 44 -2.77 -4.72 -1.47
CA VAL A 44 -3.29 -6.01 -1.01
C VAL A 44 -2.81 -6.34 0.41
N ASN A 45 -1.52 -6.09 0.70
CA ASN A 45 -0.96 -6.34 2.03
C ASN A 45 -1.58 -5.43 3.10
N GLN A 46 -1.80 -4.15 2.78
CA GLN A 46 -2.42 -3.19 3.71
C GLN A 46 -3.89 -3.52 3.97
N LEU A 47 -4.65 -3.93 2.96
CA LEU A 47 -6.04 -4.36 3.12
C LEU A 47 -6.14 -5.64 3.97
N ASN A 48 -5.28 -6.62 3.75
CA ASN A 48 -5.22 -7.83 4.59
C ASN A 48 -4.86 -7.48 6.04
N GLU A 49 -3.92 -6.55 6.24
CA GLU A 49 -3.56 -6.10 7.59
C GLU A 49 -4.72 -5.35 8.26
N LEU A 50 -5.44 -4.48 7.53
CA LEU A 50 -6.66 -3.82 8.03
C LEU A 50 -7.71 -4.85 8.45
N GLN A 51 -7.99 -5.84 7.61
CA GLN A 51 -8.96 -6.89 7.94
C GLN A 51 -8.55 -7.65 9.21
N ARG A 52 -7.26 -7.99 9.35
CA ARG A 52 -6.72 -8.63 10.55
C ARG A 52 -6.91 -7.75 11.80
N CYS A 53 -6.61 -6.45 11.67
CA CYS A 53 -6.81 -5.48 12.75
C CYS A 53 -8.28 -5.36 13.15
N LEU A 54 -9.21 -5.37 12.19
CA LEU A 54 -10.64 -5.33 12.44
C LEU A 54 -11.15 -6.57 13.17
N HIS A 55 -10.67 -7.75 12.82
CA HIS A 55 -10.99 -8.98 13.58
C HIS A 55 -10.49 -8.89 15.02
N GLN A 56 -9.28 -8.37 15.23
CA GLN A 56 -8.74 -8.19 16.57
C GLN A 56 -9.56 -7.15 17.35
N LEU A 57 -9.89 -6.00 16.73
CA LEU A 57 -10.71 -4.95 17.34
C LEU A 57 -12.10 -5.47 17.71
N GLN A 58 -12.71 -6.25 16.83
CA GLN A 58 -13.98 -6.93 17.11
C GLN A 58 -13.88 -7.82 18.35
N ASN A 59 -12.82 -8.60 18.48
CA ASN A 59 -12.61 -9.45 19.65
C ASN A 59 -12.44 -8.64 20.94
N GLU A 60 -11.61 -7.59 20.91
CA GLU A 60 -11.36 -6.72 22.07
C GLU A 60 -12.66 -6.06 22.56
N ILE A 61 -13.48 -5.55 21.64
CA ILE A 61 -14.70 -4.82 21.99
C ILE A 61 -15.86 -5.75 22.36
N LEU A 62 -16.15 -6.76 21.53
CA LEU A 62 -17.36 -7.55 21.68
C LEU A 62 -17.23 -8.75 22.63
N TYR A 63 -16.04 -9.30 22.80
CA TYR A 63 -15.84 -10.50 23.60
C TYR A 63 -15.02 -10.27 24.84
N THR A 64 -14.06 -9.34 24.81
CA THR A 64 -13.23 -9.00 25.97
C THR A 64 -13.79 -7.79 26.74
N TYR A 65 -14.71 -7.03 26.14
CA TYR A 65 -15.28 -5.78 26.70
C TYR A 65 -14.20 -4.77 27.06
N THR A 66 -13.11 -4.75 26.30
CA THR A 66 -12.01 -3.79 26.49
C THR A 66 -12.48 -2.39 26.10
N PRO A 67 -12.18 -1.35 26.89
CA PRO A 67 -12.47 0.04 26.52
C PRO A 67 -11.90 0.39 25.14
N LEU A 68 -12.63 1.19 24.35
CA LEU A 68 -12.34 1.45 22.95
C LEU A 68 -10.93 2.02 22.72
N THR A 69 -10.50 2.96 23.57
CA THR A 69 -9.15 3.55 23.51
C THR A 69 -8.05 2.51 23.75
N GLU A 70 -8.25 1.63 24.72
CA GLU A 70 -7.35 0.53 25.04
C GLU A 70 -7.36 -0.53 23.91
N SER A 71 -8.54 -0.83 23.35
CA SER A 71 -8.66 -1.73 22.19
C SER A 71 -7.84 -1.23 21.00
N PHE A 72 -7.88 0.06 20.69
CA PHE A 72 -7.07 0.66 19.64
C PHE A 72 -5.57 0.55 19.92
N PHE A 73 -5.14 0.80 21.16
CA PHE A 73 -3.75 0.61 21.55
C PHE A 73 -3.30 -0.85 21.40
N ASN A 74 -4.13 -1.80 21.88
CA ASN A 74 -3.83 -3.24 21.77
C ASN A 74 -3.73 -3.70 20.31
N VAL A 75 -4.61 -3.19 19.43
CA VAL A 75 -4.55 -3.46 17.99
C VAL A 75 -3.29 -2.85 17.39
N SER A 76 -2.97 -1.59 17.69
CA SER A 76 -1.79 -0.92 17.14
C SER A 76 -0.50 -1.63 17.50
N SER A 77 -0.38 -2.11 18.75
CA SER A 77 0.82 -2.80 19.24
C SER A 77 1.15 -4.09 18.48
N LYS A 78 0.14 -4.72 17.87
CA LYS A 78 0.26 -5.97 17.09
C LYS A 78 0.16 -5.75 15.58
N SER A 79 0.03 -4.50 15.14
CA SER A 79 -0.18 -4.14 13.73
C SER A 79 1.11 -3.78 13.02
N LYS A 80 1.11 -3.99 11.70
CA LYS A 80 2.23 -3.65 10.83
C LYS A 80 2.09 -2.25 10.27
N TYR A 81 3.24 -1.60 10.02
CA TYR A 81 3.32 -0.35 9.27
C TYR A 81 2.76 -0.51 7.84
N PRO A 82 2.03 0.47 7.27
CA PRO A 82 1.62 1.75 7.89
C PRO A 82 0.30 1.67 8.67
N ILE A 83 -0.43 0.56 8.64
CA ILE A 83 -1.74 0.40 9.26
C ILE A 83 -1.70 0.63 10.78
N LYS A 84 -0.59 0.27 11.41
CA LYS A 84 -0.34 0.55 12.82
C LYS A 84 -0.67 1.99 13.21
N TYR A 85 -0.26 2.97 12.41
CA TYR A 85 -0.44 4.39 12.73
C TYR A 85 -1.89 4.85 12.77
N ILE A 86 -2.80 4.19 12.04
CA ILE A 86 -4.22 4.52 12.12
C ILE A 86 -4.73 4.30 13.54
N PHE A 87 -4.46 3.13 14.11
CA PHE A 87 -4.95 2.75 15.44
C PHE A 87 -4.17 3.42 16.57
N GLU A 88 -2.86 3.60 16.42
CA GLU A 88 -1.99 4.29 17.38
C GLU A 88 -2.40 5.75 17.53
N ASN A 89 -2.47 6.50 16.43
CA ASN A 89 -2.85 7.92 16.45
C ASN A 89 -4.32 8.13 16.86
N ALA A 90 -5.22 7.20 16.50
CA ALA A 90 -6.61 7.26 16.96
C ALA A 90 -6.71 7.05 18.47
N SER A 91 -5.99 6.06 19.03
CA SER A 91 -5.91 5.86 20.48
C SER A 91 -5.40 7.11 21.21
N ASP A 92 -4.26 7.65 20.74
CA ASP A 92 -3.65 8.84 21.35
C ASP A 92 -4.56 10.07 21.27
N SER A 93 -5.26 10.26 20.14
CA SER A 93 -6.17 11.38 19.95
C SER A 93 -7.40 11.30 20.87
N LEU A 94 -7.91 10.09 21.13
CA LEU A 94 -9.01 9.87 22.04
C LEU A 94 -8.58 10.03 23.52
N ILE A 95 -7.40 9.48 23.89
CA ILE A 95 -6.87 9.61 25.25
C ILE A 95 -6.58 11.08 25.60
N THR A 96 -6.03 11.82 24.64
CA THR A 96 -5.65 13.24 24.85
C THR A 96 -6.80 14.21 24.60
N ASN A 97 -8.02 13.73 24.34
CA ASN A 97 -9.20 14.54 24.00
C ASN A 97 -8.98 15.51 22.83
N LYS A 98 -8.12 15.14 21.87
CA LYS A 98 -7.91 15.89 20.62
C LYS A 98 -8.99 15.61 19.58
N ALA A 99 -9.64 14.45 19.68
CA ALA A 99 -10.78 14.06 18.86
C ALA A 99 -12.02 13.89 19.75
N ASN A 100 -13.16 14.38 19.25
CA ASN A 100 -14.43 14.33 20.01
C ASN A 100 -15.10 12.94 19.90
N ASN A 101 -14.79 12.18 18.88
CA ASN A 101 -15.35 10.85 18.62
C ASN A 101 -14.38 10.00 17.81
N VAL A 102 -14.73 8.71 17.67
CA VAL A 102 -13.91 7.71 16.97
C VAL A 102 -13.74 8.03 15.49
N TYR A 103 -14.79 8.53 14.86
CA TYR A 103 -14.75 8.91 13.44
C TYR A 103 -13.71 10.00 13.18
N GLU A 104 -13.72 11.05 14.01
CA GLU A 104 -12.76 12.14 13.91
C GLU A 104 -11.33 11.67 14.19
N ALA A 105 -11.14 10.80 15.19
CA ALA A 105 -9.85 10.24 15.54
C ALA A 105 -9.24 9.42 14.38
N ILE A 106 -10.02 8.50 13.81
CA ILE A 106 -9.56 7.66 12.70
C ILE A 106 -9.34 8.48 11.43
N ARG A 107 -10.23 9.43 11.12
CA ARG A 107 -10.09 10.30 9.96
C ARG A 107 -8.80 11.12 10.03
N THR A 108 -8.56 11.78 11.16
CA THR A 108 -7.35 12.57 11.36
C THR A 108 -6.08 11.70 11.29
N ALA A 109 -6.12 10.49 11.85
CA ALA A 109 -5.00 9.56 11.78
C ALA A 109 -4.67 9.15 10.33
N ILE A 110 -5.69 8.94 9.48
CA ILE A 110 -5.51 8.63 8.07
C ILE A 110 -4.98 9.84 7.30
N ASP A 111 -5.59 11.01 7.47
CA ASP A 111 -5.23 12.23 6.75
C ASP A 111 -3.78 12.66 7.05
N THR A 112 -3.31 12.46 8.28
CA THR A 112 -1.94 12.79 8.70
C THR A 112 -0.90 11.93 7.98
N ASN A 113 -1.21 10.68 7.65
CA ASN A 113 -0.26 9.73 7.07
C ASN A 113 -0.70 9.25 5.68
N ILE A 114 -1.50 10.04 4.97
CA ILE A 114 -2.14 9.63 3.70
C ILE A 114 -1.14 9.15 2.63
N ASN A 115 0.07 9.71 2.62
CA ASN A 115 1.11 9.39 1.65
C ASN A 115 1.76 8.00 1.87
N ASP A 116 1.61 7.41 3.05
CA ASP A 116 2.14 6.10 3.39
C ASP A 116 1.19 4.96 2.98
N PHE A 117 -0.06 5.32 2.69
CA PHE A 117 -1.08 4.36 2.33
C PHE A 117 -1.16 4.14 0.81
N ASN A 118 -1.30 2.87 0.44
CA ASN A 118 -1.63 2.45 -0.93
C ASN A 118 -3.10 2.00 -1.05
N ILE A 119 -3.90 2.20 -0.01
CA ILE A 119 -5.34 1.95 0.00
C ILE A 119 -6.07 3.04 -0.76
N LYS A 120 -7.22 2.71 -1.35
CA LYS A 120 -8.05 3.65 -2.10
C LYS A 120 -9.03 4.37 -1.19
N LYS A 121 -9.65 5.42 -1.74
CA LYS A 121 -10.68 6.20 -1.03
C LYS A 121 -11.85 5.32 -0.59
N GLU A 122 -12.28 4.39 -1.43
CA GLU A 122 -13.37 3.45 -1.12
C GLU A 122 -13.01 2.55 0.07
N ASP A 123 -11.74 2.14 0.19
CA ASP A 123 -11.26 1.33 1.31
C ASP A 123 -11.29 2.15 2.63
N ILE A 124 -10.94 3.43 2.54
CA ILE A 124 -10.98 4.37 3.67
C ILE A 124 -12.42 4.62 4.12
N GLU A 125 -13.36 4.81 3.19
CA GLU A 125 -14.77 5.03 3.49
C GLU A 125 -15.38 3.86 4.27
N ILE A 126 -15.04 2.61 3.92
CA ILE A 126 -15.48 1.42 4.68
C ILE A 126 -15.02 1.48 6.14
N LEU A 127 -13.78 1.90 6.40
CA LEU A 127 -13.26 2.04 7.76
C LEU A 127 -13.93 3.20 8.52
N LEU A 128 -14.16 4.32 7.84
CA LEU A 128 -14.84 5.48 8.42
C LEU A 128 -16.30 5.19 8.76
N ASP A 129 -17.01 4.40 7.95
CA ASP A 129 -18.39 4.00 8.24
C ASP A 129 -18.48 3.10 9.48
N LEU A 130 -17.54 2.17 9.66
CA LEU A 130 -17.43 1.43 10.93
C LEU A 130 -17.22 2.40 12.09
N SER A 131 -16.30 3.36 11.95
CA SER A 131 -15.91 4.26 13.02
C SER A 131 -17.05 5.15 13.52
N LYS A 132 -18.05 5.46 12.68
CA LYS A 132 -19.28 6.19 13.08
C LYS A 132 -20.15 5.38 14.05
N SER A 133 -20.16 4.06 13.88
CA SER A 133 -21.00 3.18 14.72
C SER A 133 -20.33 2.77 16.03
N LEU A 134 -19.00 2.91 16.11
CA LEU A 134 -18.24 2.56 17.30
C LEU A 134 -18.49 3.56 18.43
N GLY A 135 -19.01 3.06 19.54
CA GLY A 135 -19.35 3.88 20.71
C GLY A 135 -20.78 4.45 20.73
N GLU A 136 -21.55 4.36 19.64
CA GLU A 136 -22.92 4.87 19.53
C GLU A 136 -23.98 3.75 19.52
N SER A 137 -23.62 2.54 19.05
CA SER A 137 -24.52 1.41 18.91
C SER A 137 -24.45 0.47 20.11
N ASP A 138 -25.51 -0.31 20.32
CA ASP A 138 -25.49 -1.46 21.24
C ASP A 138 -24.58 -2.60 20.71
N ILE A 139 -24.35 -3.61 21.53
CA ILE A 139 -23.43 -4.71 21.22
C ILE A 139 -23.85 -5.49 19.96
N GLU A 140 -25.16 -5.70 19.78
CA GLU A 140 -25.66 -6.43 18.58
C GLU A 140 -25.51 -5.60 17.32
N GLY A 141 -25.81 -4.30 17.41
CA GLY A 141 -25.57 -3.36 16.32
C GLY A 141 -24.09 -3.27 15.94
N GLN A 142 -23.18 -3.16 16.91
CA GLN A 142 -21.75 -3.16 16.66
C GLN A 142 -21.29 -4.45 15.99
N LYS A 143 -21.75 -5.61 16.44
CA LYS A 143 -21.42 -6.91 15.84
C LYS A 143 -21.86 -6.99 14.37
N SER A 144 -23.06 -6.50 14.07
CA SER A 144 -23.58 -6.46 12.70
C SER A 144 -22.71 -5.58 11.78
N VAL A 145 -22.34 -4.39 12.26
CA VAL A 145 -21.49 -3.45 11.49
C VAL A 145 -20.08 -4.00 11.30
N PHE A 146 -19.47 -4.63 12.32
CA PHE A 146 -18.18 -5.30 12.17
C PHE A 146 -18.22 -6.38 11.09
N ASN A 147 -19.22 -7.26 11.11
CA ASN A 147 -19.35 -8.32 10.13
C ASN A 147 -19.50 -7.75 8.70
N LEU A 148 -20.35 -6.74 8.52
CA LEU A 148 -20.52 -6.07 7.23
C LEU A 148 -19.21 -5.43 6.75
N THR A 149 -18.49 -4.77 7.64
CA THR A 149 -17.21 -4.12 7.34
C THR A 149 -16.17 -5.16 6.92
N ILE A 150 -16.04 -6.26 7.66
CA ILE A 150 -15.11 -7.35 7.36
C ILE A 150 -15.43 -7.99 5.99
N ASP A 151 -16.71 -8.21 5.69
CA ASP A 151 -17.14 -8.73 4.38
C ASP A 151 -16.85 -7.74 3.24
N ASN A 152 -17.04 -6.45 3.48
CA ASN A 152 -16.67 -5.40 2.51
C ASN A 152 -15.16 -5.39 2.26
N PHE A 153 -14.33 -5.46 3.31
CA PHE A 153 -12.87 -5.56 3.13
C PHE A 153 -12.48 -6.84 2.38
N LYS A 154 -13.14 -7.97 2.64
CA LYS A 154 -12.90 -9.21 1.90
C LYS A 154 -13.15 -9.05 0.40
N LYS A 155 -14.20 -8.33 0.00
CA LYS A 155 -14.46 -8.00 -1.41
C LYS A 155 -13.35 -7.12 -1.98
N GLN A 156 -12.95 -6.05 -1.27
CA GLN A 156 -11.87 -5.16 -1.71
C GLN A 156 -10.53 -5.89 -1.84
N ILE A 157 -10.22 -6.84 -0.94
CA ILE A 157 -9.03 -7.67 -1.02
C ILE A 157 -9.03 -8.53 -2.28
N ASN A 158 -10.16 -9.20 -2.58
CA ASN A 158 -10.28 -10.04 -3.77
C ASN A 158 -10.10 -9.21 -5.06
N GLU A 159 -10.77 -8.06 -5.16
CA GLU A 159 -10.60 -7.15 -6.29
C GLU A 159 -9.16 -6.63 -6.42
N ALA A 160 -8.55 -6.25 -5.31
CA ALA A 160 -7.16 -5.79 -5.30
C ALA A 160 -6.17 -6.89 -5.71
N ASP A 161 -6.40 -8.14 -5.29
CA ASP A 161 -5.59 -9.30 -5.65
C ASP A 161 -5.69 -9.64 -7.14
N GLU A 162 -6.89 -9.59 -7.72
CA GLU A 162 -7.10 -9.76 -9.17
C GLU A 162 -6.37 -8.69 -9.97
N VAL A 163 -6.53 -7.42 -9.58
CA VAL A 163 -5.84 -6.28 -10.20
C VAL A 163 -4.33 -6.44 -10.06
N MET A 164 -3.85 -6.84 -8.89
CA MET A 164 -2.43 -7.08 -8.64
C MET A 164 -1.89 -8.19 -9.55
N LYS A 165 -2.54 -9.35 -9.61
CA LYS A 165 -2.12 -10.49 -10.44
C LYS A 165 -2.01 -10.12 -11.91
N LYS A 166 -2.98 -9.36 -12.43
CA LYS A 166 -2.99 -8.88 -13.81
C LYS A 166 -1.90 -7.84 -14.07
N ASN A 167 -1.83 -6.82 -13.24
CA ASN A 167 -0.96 -5.67 -13.49
C ASN A 167 0.53 -5.97 -13.18
N VAL A 168 0.85 -6.76 -12.16
CA VAL A 168 2.23 -7.12 -11.85
C VAL A 168 2.91 -7.82 -13.03
N LYS A 169 2.23 -8.76 -13.69
CA LYS A 169 2.76 -9.40 -14.90
C LYS A 169 2.92 -8.39 -16.04
N LEU A 170 1.89 -7.59 -16.28
CA LEU A 170 1.86 -6.63 -17.38
C LEU A 170 2.97 -5.58 -17.26
N PHE A 171 3.15 -4.96 -16.11
CA PHE A 171 4.17 -3.92 -15.91
C PHE A 171 5.61 -4.47 -15.91
N ARG A 172 5.82 -5.72 -15.49
CA ARG A 172 7.13 -6.37 -15.64
C ARG A 172 7.50 -6.57 -17.10
N TYR A 173 6.56 -7.05 -17.93
CA TYR A 173 6.83 -7.22 -19.36
C TYR A 173 6.97 -5.88 -20.08
N LEU A 174 6.11 -4.90 -19.78
CA LEU A 174 6.20 -3.57 -20.36
C LEU A 174 7.53 -2.87 -20.04
N GLY A 175 8.01 -2.94 -18.81
CA GLY A 175 9.28 -2.35 -18.41
C GLY A 175 10.45 -2.90 -19.26
N PHE A 176 10.49 -4.20 -19.46
CA PHE A 176 11.52 -4.83 -20.29
C PHE A 176 11.36 -4.49 -21.79
N THR A 177 10.15 -4.59 -22.35
CA THR A 177 9.91 -4.36 -23.78
C THR A 177 10.14 -2.91 -24.18
N ILE A 178 9.74 -1.93 -23.32
CA ILE A 178 10.02 -0.51 -23.56
C ILE A 178 11.54 -0.26 -23.54
N GLY A 179 12.26 -0.83 -22.57
CA GLY A 179 13.72 -0.73 -22.53
C GLY A 179 14.39 -1.29 -23.79
N ALA A 180 13.97 -2.47 -24.24
CA ALA A 180 14.48 -3.09 -25.46
C ALA A 180 14.16 -2.25 -26.71
N MET A 181 12.93 -1.69 -26.82
CA MET A 181 12.55 -0.83 -27.94
C MET A 181 13.39 0.45 -28.02
N LEU A 182 13.66 1.09 -26.87
CA LEU A 182 14.52 2.27 -26.80
C LEU A 182 15.96 1.96 -27.24
N VAL A 183 16.48 0.81 -26.84
CA VAL A 183 17.81 0.36 -27.27
C VAL A 183 17.88 0.18 -28.79
N ILE A 184 16.89 -0.48 -29.41
CA ILE A 184 16.83 -0.67 -30.87
C ILE A 184 16.76 0.69 -31.60
N LEU A 185 16.14 1.70 -31.02
CA LEU A 185 16.01 3.03 -31.63
C LEU A 185 17.31 3.85 -31.57
N ILE A 186 18.19 3.56 -30.57
CA ILE A 186 19.44 4.30 -30.34
C ILE A 186 20.65 3.64 -31.02
N VAL A 187 20.63 2.34 -31.19
CA VAL A 187 21.72 1.60 -31.84
C VAL A 187 21.64 1.69 -33.36
#